data_476b76465471b19f44b8d3c20654f3c9
#
_entry.id   476b76465471b19f44b8d3c20654f3c9
#
_cell.length_a   1.000
_cell.length_b   1.000
_cell.length_c   1.000
_cell.angle_alpha   90.00
_cell.angle_beta   90.00
_cell.angle_gamma   90.00
#
_symmetry.space_group_name_H-M   'P 1'
#
loop_
_entity.id
_entity.type
_entity.pdbx_description
1 polymer ?
#
loop_
_entity_poly.entity_id
_entity_poly.type
_entity_poly.pdbx_seq_one_letter_code
_entity_poly.pdbx_strand_id
1 'polypeptide(L)'
;NAFIDACSCTCCGHVFEFNIAKGKGWYDNLSLTGKMSEVPWSHLIFHEKYSGFVDIFEGGFMHNRGVYRSEHNSCMNNMIPYYSTISRESIVKRIKAYAGEEYSFEDFVANDVVEVEMTEVKSMDNSFLNNIRASQQHEPVFMGKLPSLK
;
A
#
# COMPACT_ATOMS: atom_id res chain seq x y z
N ASN A 1 26.04 2.44 -4.39
CA ASN A 1 26.72 2.10 -3.12
C ASN A 1 26.27 2.97 -1.93
N ALA A 2 25.56 4.10 -2.15
CA ALA A 2 25.07 4.97 -1.06
C ALA A 2 23.88 4.38 -0.26
N PHE A 3 23.28 3.30 -0.75
CA PHE A 3 22.12 2.66 -0.11
C PHE A 3 22.45 1.76 1.07
N ILE A 4 23.69 1.30 1.15
CA ILE A 4 24.14 0.37 2.21
C ILE A 4 24.48 1.13 3.49
N ASP A 5 24.89 2.41 3.37
CA ASP A 5 25.35 3.19 4.52
C ASP A 5 24.24 3.84 5.37
N ALA A 6 23.01 3.87 4.86
CA ALA A 6 21.88 4.44 5.61
C ALA A 6 21.19 3.44 6.56
N CYS A 7 21.49 2.17 6.44
CA CYS A 7 20.90 1.12 7.27
C CYS A 7 21.94 0.58 8.28
N SER A 8 22.15 1.28 9.37
CA SER A 8 22.93 0.76 10.51
C SER A 8 22.14 -0.24 11.37
N CYS A 9 20.99 -0.72 10.88
CA CYS A 9 20.17 -1.71 11.57
C CYS A 9 20.39 -3.11 10.96
N THR A 10 20.21 -4.13 11.78
CA THR A 10 20.22 -5.56 11.44
C THR A 10 19.18 -5.98 10.37
N CYS A 11 18.52 -5.03 9.73
CA CYS A 11 17.43 -5.21 8.77
C CYS A 11 17.90 -5.30 7.30
N CYS A 12 19.20 -5.43 7.02
CA CYS A 12 19.70 -5.57 5.64
C CYS A 12 19.08 -6.77 4.87
N GLY A 13 18.58 -7.77 5.58
CA GLY A 13 17.81 -8.86 4.99
C GLY A 13 16.49 -8.40 4.34
N HIS A 14 15.80 -7.44 4.93
CA HIS A 14 14.50 -6.95 4.43
C HIS A 14 14.61 -6.18 3.11
N VAL A 15 15.71 -5.45 2.88
CA VAL A 15 15.94 -4.75 1.59
C VAL A 15 16.11 -5.77 0.46
N PHE A 16 16.80 -6.87 0.73
CA PHE A 16 16.97 -7.95 -0.24
C PHE A 16 15.62 -8.63 -0.57
N GLU A 17 14.85 -8.96 0.45
CA GLU A 17 13.51 -9.54 0.29
C GLU A 17 12.55 -8.60 -0.44
N PHE A 18 12.59 -7.30 -0.13
CA PHE A 18 11.81 -6.28 -0.81
C PHE A 18 12.16 -6.20 -2.31
N ASN A 19 13.46 -6.21 -2.66
CA ASN A 19 13.89 -6.17 -4.06
C ASN A 19 13.47 -7.41 -4.83
N ILE A 20 13.54 -8.60 -4.23
CA ILE A 20 13.04 -9.85 -4.84
C ILE A 20 11.53 -9.76 -5.08
N ALA A 21 10.77 -9.30 -4.10
CA ALA A 21 9.33 -9.17 -4.21
C ALA A 21 8.93 -8.12 -5.25
N LYS A 22 9.65 -7.00 -5.31
CA LYS A 22 9.45 -5.96 -6.32
C LYS A 22 9.76 -6.47 -7.73
N GLY A 23 10.79 -7.29 -7.90
CA GLY A 23 11.09 -7.96 -9.16
C GLY A 23 10.00 -8.92 -9.64
N LYS A 24 9.11 -9.38 -8.73
CA LYS A 24 7.91 -10.17 -9.03
C LYS A 24 6.66 -9.31 -9.26
N GLY A 25 6.79 -7.98 -9.30
CA GLY A 25 5.67 -7.03 -9.41
C GLY A 25 4.85 -6.92 -8.13
N TRP A 26 5.44 -7.19 -6.98
CA TRP A 26 4.83 -6.94 -5.68
C TRP A 26 5.28 -5.58 -5.15
N TYR A 27 4.44 -4.97 -4.30
CA TYR A 27 4.75 -3.69 -3.65
C TYR A 27 4.99 -2.52 -4.63
N ASP A 28 4.22 -2.46 -5.73
CA ASP A 28 4.25 -1.31 -6.65
C ASP A 28 3.86 0.00 -5.96
N ASN A 29 3.16 -0.10 -4.84
CA ASN A 29 2.77 1.01 -3.97
C ASN A 29 3.87 1.46 -3.00
N LEU A 30 5.06 0.88 -3.05
CA LEU A 30 6.20 1.22 -2.22
C LEU A 30 7.45 1.49 -3.05
N SER A 31 8.34 2.34 -2.52
CA SER A 31 9.66 2.65 -3.09
C SER A 31 10.74 2.67 -2.02
N LEU A 32 11.97 2.29 -2.38
CA LEU A 32 13.15 2.46 -1.53
C LEU A 32 13.85 3.81 -1.76
N THR A 33 13.31 4.64 -2.65
CA THR A 33 13.81 5.97 -2.93
C THR A 33 12.70 7.00 -2.78
N GLY A 34 13.02 8.14 -2.17
CA GLY A 34 12.13 9.29 -2.08
C GLY A 34 12.28 10.28 -3.24
N LYS A 35 12.96 9.88 -4.33
CA LYS A 35 13.12 10.75 -5.48
C LYS A 35 11.90 10.68 -6.38
N MET A 36 11.32 11.85 -6.66
CA MET A 36 10.09 11.99 -7.44
C MET A 36 10.17 11.34 -8.83
N SER A 37 11.32 11.35 -9.48
CA SER A 37 11.52 10.73 -10.80
C SER A 37 11.67 9.20 -10.76
N GLU A 38 11.87 8.61 -9.57
CA GLU A 38 12.17 7.18 -9.42
C GLU A 38 11.02 6.40 -8.75
N VAL A 39 10.04 7.11 -8.15
CA VAL A 39 8.89 6.45 -7.53
C VAL A 39 7.93 5.92 -8.60
N PRO A 40 7.35 4.71 -8.41
CA PRO A 40 6.44 4.09 -9.39
C PRO A 40 5.19 4.91 -9.71
N TRP A 41 4.78 5.80 -8.79
CA TRP A 41 3.59 6.64 -8.90
C TRP A 41 3.88 8.09 -9.31
N SER A 42 5.05 8.39 -9.86
CA SER A 42 5.41 9.74 -10.30
C SER A 42 4.38 10.37 -11.24
N HIS A 43 3.80 9.57 -12.14
CA HIS A 43 2.76 10.01 -13.07
C HIS A 43 1.47 10.45 -12.38
N LEU A 44 1.16 9.92 -11.19
CA LEU A 44 -0.02 10.31 -10.41
C LEU A 44 0.20 11.64 -9.66
N ILE A 45 1.43 11.91 -9.21
CA ILE A 45 1.76 13.14 -8.45
C ILE A 45 1.43 14.40 -9.26
N PHE A 46 1.67 14.34 -10.57
CA PHE A 46 1.45 15.48 -11.47
C PHE A 46 0.07 15.51 -12.12
N HIS A 47 -0.75 14.49 -11.89
CA HIS A 47 -2.06 14.41 -12.48
C HIS A 47 -3.07 15.23 -11.67
N GLU A 48 -3.85 16.09 -12.34
CA GLU A 48 -4.80 17.03 -11.73
C GLU A 48 -5.72 16.36 -10.70
N LYS A 49 -6.26 15.20 -11.02
CA LYS A 49 -7.16 14.43 -10.16
C LYS A 49 -6.52 13.96 -8.86
N TYR A 50 -5.21 13.73 -8.83
CA TYR A 50 -4.52 13.05 -7.73
C TYR A 50 -3.52 13.93 -6.99
N SER A 51 -3.08 15.04 -7.57
CA SER A 51 -2.03 15.92 -7.03
C SER A 51 -2.33 16.52 -5.65
N GLY A 52 -3.59 16.50 -5.22
CA GLY A 52 -3.98 17.00 -3.89
C GLY A 52 -3.68 16.06 -2.73
N PHE A 53 -3.42 14.75 -2.99
CA PHE A 53 -3.24 13.74 -1.94
C PHE A 53 -2.20 12.67 -2.26
N VAL A 54 -1.79 12.52 -3.51
CA VAL A 54 -0.67 11.65 -3.91
C VAL A 54 0.62 12.43 -3.87
N ASP A 55 1.58 11.97 -3.09
CA ASP A 55 2.90 12.57 -2.93
C ASP A 55 3.90 11.49 -2.49
N ILE A 56 4.99 11.85 -1.87
CA ILE A 56 6.03 10.95 -1.37
C ILE A 56 6.07 11.06 0.16
N PHE A 57 5.58 10.01 0.81
CA PHE A 57 5.56 9.93 2.27
C PHE A 57 6.55 8.88 2.77
N GLU A 58 7.43 9.25 3.66
CA GLU A 58 8.37 8.32 4.27
C GLU A 58 7.64 7.39 5.27
N GLY A 59 8.05 6.14 5.27
CA GLY A 59 7.49 5.05 6.07
C GLY A 59 6.68 4.06 5.23
N GLY A 60 6.92 2.78 5.48
CA GLY A 60 6.26 1.66 4.79
C GLY A 60 6.95 0.34 5.10
N PHE A 61 6.35 -0.77 4.74
CA PHE A 61 6.90 -2.10 4.96
C PHE A 61 7.42 -2.32 6.40
N MET A 62 6.67 -1.82 7.40
CA MET A 62 7.02 -1.82 8.83
C MET A 62 8.29 -1.03 9.20
N HIS A 63 8.79 -0.20 8.30
CA HIS A 63 9.92 0.70 8.55
C HIS A 63 9.45 2.15 8.61
N ASN A 64 9.98 2.90 9.57
CA ASN A 64 9.69 4.32 9.72
C ASN A 64 10.49 5.18 8.73
N ARG A 65 11.61 4.66 8.21
CA ARG A 65 12.53 5.37 7.32
C ARG A 65 13.06 4.48 6.20
N GLY A 66 13.45 5.12 5.10
CA GLY A 66 14.08 4.45 3.96
C GLY A 66 13.13 3.70 3.05
N VAL A 67 11.83 3.69 3.35
CA VAL A 67 10.77 3.17 2.49
C VAL A 67 9.74 4.27 2.31
N TYR A 68 9.22 4.43 1.11
CA TYR A 68 8.31 5.51 0.75
C TYR A 68 7.02 4.95 0.18
N ARG A 69 5.91 5.66 0.40
CA ARG A 69 4.57 5.36 -0.07
C ARG A 69 3.93 6.57 -0.75
N SER A 70 2.90 6.33 -1.56
CA SER A 70 2.26 7.35 -2.38
C SER A 70 1.28 8.25 -1.64
N GLU A 71 0.71 7.79 -0.53
CA GLU A 71 -0.35 8.49 0.19
C GLU A 71 -0.15 8.40 1.69
N HIS A 72 -0.62 9.41 2.40
CA HIS A 72 -0.50 9.46 3.86
C HIS A 72 -1.28 8.33 4.52
N ASN A 73 -2.49 8.05 4.04
CA ASN A 73 -3.40 7.05 4.59
C ASN A 73 -3.82 6.02 3.54
N SER A 74 -3.95 4.78 3.96
CA SER A 74 -4.53 3.69 3.17
C SER A 74 -4.89 2.52 4.09
N CYS A 75 -5.63 1.54 3.58
CA CYS A 75 -5.93 0.32 4.31
C CYS A 75 -4.69 -0.42 4.80
N MET A 76 -3.54 -0.20 4.16
CA MET A 76 -2.28 -0.88 4.48
C MET A 76 -1.58 -0.30 5.73
N ASN A 77 -1.90 0.93 6.13
CA ASN A 77 -1.26 1.55 7.29
C ASN A 77 -2.23 2.01 8.39
N ASN A 78 -3.49 2.32 8.05
CA ASN A 78 -4.45 2.89 9.00
C ASN A 78 -5.75 2.08 9.15
N MET A 79 -5.83 0.86 8.56
CA MET A 79 -7.01 -0.02 8.61
C MET A 79 -8.32 0.67 8.17
N ILE A 80 -8.24 1.61 7.24
CA ILE A 80 -9.38 2.28 6.63
C ILE A 80 -9.80 1.54 5.36
N PRO A 81 -11.08 1.55 4.96
CA PRO A 81 -11.56 0.87 3.76
C PRO A 81 -11.20 1.64 2.48
N TYR A 82 -9.92 1.97 2.32
CA TYR A 82 -9.41 2.77 1.22
C TYR A 82 -8.08 2.23 0.71
N TYR A 83 -8.01 1.85 -0.56
CA TYR A 83 -6.76 1.50 -1.24
C TYR A 83 -6.13 2.75 -1.83
N SER A 84 -4.82 2.94 -1.67
CA SER A 84 -4.10 4.03 -2.34
C SER A 84 -4.27 3.97 -3.85
N THR A 85 -4.20 5.12 -4.53
CA THR A 85 -4.41 5.23 -5.98
C THR A 85 -3.50 4.29 -6.76
N ILE A 86 -2.21 4.24 -6.41
CA ILE A 86 -1.26 3.31 -7.06
C ILE A 86 -1.65 1.84 -6.83
N SER A 87 -2.21 1.50 -5.67
CA SER A 87 -2.69 0.13 -5.42
C SER A 87 -3.91 -0.20 -6.29
N ARG A 88 -4.86 0.73 -6.43
CA ARG A 88 -6.02 0.56 -7.33
C ARG A 88 -5.60 0.42 -8.78
N GLU A 89 -4.67 1.27 -9.23
CA GLU A 89 -4.09 1.20 -10.57
C GLU A 89 -3.42 -0.16 -10.83
N SER A 90 -2.59 -0.63 -9.90
CA SER A 90 -1.93 -1.94 -10.00
C SER A 90 -2.92 -3.10 -10.06
N ILE A 91 -4.01 -3.02 -9.31
CA ILE A 91 -5.09 -4.02 -9.36
C ILE A 91 -5.74 -4.03 -10.74
N VAL A 92 -6.09 -2.85 -11.29
CA VAL A 92 -6.71 -2.73 -12.61
C VAL A 92 -5.77 -3.26 -13.70
N LYS A 93 -4.49 -2.89 -13.66
CA LYS A 93 -3.47 -3.43 -14.59
C LYS A 93 -3.42 -4.95 -14.57
N ARG A 94 -3.45 -5.56 -13.40
CA ARG A 94 -3.43 -7.03 -13.27
C ARG A 94 -4.71 -7.67 -13.79
N ILE A 95 -5.87 -7.11 -13.46
CA ILE A 95 -7.16 -7.63 -13.96
C ILE A 95 -7.19 -7.58 -15.48
N LYS A 96 -6.81 -6.45 -16.08
CA LYS A 96 -6.72 -6.29 -17.54
C LYS A 96 -5.77 -7.30 -18.15
N ALA A 97 -4.58 -7.48 -17.59
CA ALA A 97 -3.61 -8.48 -18.05
C ALA A 97 -4.16 -9.91 -18.01
N TYR A 98 -4.88 -10.29 -16.95
CA TYR A 98 -5.51 -11.62 -16.87
C TYR A 98 -6.67 -11.78 -17.86
N ALA A 99 -7.39 -10.70 -18.16
CA ALA A 99 -8.46 -10.70 -19.16
C ALA A 99 -7.94 -10.68 -20.60
N GLY A 100 -6.63 -10.49 -20.81
CA GLY A 100 -6.05 -10.30 -22.15
C GLY A 100 -6.40 -8.95 -22.78
N GLU A 101 -6.75 -7.95 -21.95
CA GLU A 101 -7.10 -6.60 -22.36
C GLU A 101 -5.92 -5.65 -22.17
N GLU A 102 -5.82 -4.65 -23.06
CA GLU A 102 -4.85 -3.57 -22.90
C GLU A 102 -5.24 -2.63 -21.76
N TYR A 103 -4.26 -2.19 -20.99
CA TYR A 103 -4.45 -1.18 -19.97
C TYR A 103 -4.33 0.22 -20.60
N SER A 104 -5.28 1.10 -20.29
CA SER A 104 -5.23 2.53 -20.59
C SER A 104 -5.26 3.32 -19.28
N PHE A 105 -4.35 4.26 -19.15
CA PHE A 105 -4.32 5.15 -18.00
C PHE A 105 -5.51 6.12 -17.99
N GLU A 106 -5.91 6.60 -19.16
CA GLU A 106 -7.05 7.49 -19.33
C GLU A 106 -8.35 6.80 -18.88
N ASP A 107 -8.54 5.53 -19.26
CA ASP A 107 -9.69 4.74 -18.83
C ASP A 107 -9.66 4.51 -17.31
N PHE A 108 -8.49 4.27 -16.74
CA PHE A 108 -8.35 4.16 -15.29
C PHE A 108 -8.77 5.45 -14.60
N VAL A 109 -8.24 6.59 -15.05
CA VAL A 109 -8.57 7.91 -14.47
C VAL A 109 -10.07 8.22 -14.59
N ALA A 110 -10.69 7.91 -15.73
CA ALA A 110 -12.11 8.17 -15.96
C ALA A 110 -13.01 7.35 -15.03
N ASN A 111 -12.61 6.12 -14.72
CA ASN A 111 -13.42 5.18 -13.93
C ASN A 111 -12.99 5.10 -12.46
N ASP A 112 -11.85 5.67 -12.06
CA ASP A 112 -11.39 5.65 -10.68
C ASP A 112 -12.23 6.61 -9.83
N VAL A 113 -13.09 6.06 -8.99
CA VAL A 113 -13.90 6.84 -8.04
C VAL A 113 -13.04 7.12 -6.82
N VAL A 114 -12.57 8.35 -6.71
CA VAL A 114 -11.87 8.83 -5.50
C VAL A 114 -12.92 9.32 -4.51
N GLU A 115 -13.50 8.42 -3.73
CA GLU A 115 -14.30 8.79 -2.56
C GLU A 115 -13.36 9.24 -1.43
N VAL A 116 -12.69 10.36 -1.62
CA VAL A 116 -11.91 10.97 -0.56
C VAL A 116 -12.74 12.10 0.04
N GLU A 117 -13.81 11.78 0.70
CA GLU A 117 -14.24 12.61 1.82
C GLU A 117 -13.29 12.36 3.01
N MET A 118 -12.04 12.78 2.84
CA MET A 118 -11.00 12.73 3.88
C MET A 118 -11.37 13.53 5.13
N THR A 119 -12.41 14.31 5.08
CA THR A 119 -12.99 15.03 6.22
C THR A 119 -13.78 14.10 7.16
N GLU A 120 -14.36 13.03 6.67
CA GLU A 120 -15.10 12.09 7.54
C GLU A 120 -14.21 11.05 8.22
N VAL A 121 -13.04 10.73 7.68
CA VAL A 121 -12.08 9.81 8.34
C VAL A 121 -11.56 10.38 9.66
N LYS A 122 -11.60 11.70 9.86
CA LYS A 122 -11.30 12.34 11.16
C LYS A 122 -12.41 12.16 12.19
N SER A 123 -13.60 11.77 11.77
CA SER A 123 -14.76 11.54 12.62
C SER A 123 -15.25 10.08 12.63
N MET A 124 -14.42 9.13 12.20
CA MET A 124 -14.73 7.73 12.56
C MET A 124 -14.73 7.66 14.06
N ASP A 125 -15.96 7.73 14.56
CA ASP A 125 -16.32 7.71 15.95
C ASP A 125 -15.55 6.58 16.64
N ASN A 126 -14.96 6.86 17.79
CA ASN A 126 -14.27 5.88 18.64
C ASN A 126 -15.11 4.61 18.89
N SER A 127 -16.44 4.66 18.66
CA SER A 127 -17.34 3.52 18.70
C SER A 127 -17.00 2.44 17.68
N PHE A 128 -16.64 2.80 16.44
CA PHE A 128 -16.25 1.83 15.41
C PHE A 128 -14.90 1.17 15.74
N LEU A 129 -13.92 1.96 16.19
CA LEU A 129 -12.62 1.44 16.63
C LEU A 129 -12.75 0.56 17.87
N ASN A 130 -13.67 0.90 18.79
CA ASN A 130 -13.95 0.10 19.97
C ASN A 130 -14.68 -1.20 19.62
N ASN A 131 -15.56 -1.20 18.62
CA ASN A 131 -16.20 -2.41 18.10
C ASN A 131 -15.20 -3.35 17.42
N ILE A 132 -14.25 -2.83 16.64
CA ILE A 132 -13.17 -3.63 16.07
C ILE A 132 -12.28 -4.21 17.17
N ARG A 133 -11.89 -3.40 18.16
CA ARG A 133 -11.10 -3.87 19.31
C ARG A 133 -11.85 -4.93 20.12
N ALA A 134 -13.15 -4.77 20.33
CA ALA A 134 -13.97 -5.75 21.01
C ALA A 134 -14.09 -7.07 20.22
N SER A 135 -14.18 -7.01 18.89
CA SER A 135 -14.21 -8.20 18.04
C SER A 135 -12.87 -8.94 17.97
N GLN A 136 -11.75 -8.26 18.21
CA GLN A 136 -10.42 -8.86 18.27
C GLN A 136 -10.06 -9.48 19.63
N GLN A 137 -10.89 -9.28 20.65
CA GLN A 137 -10.67 -9.88 22.00
C GLN A 137 -11.15 -11.32 22.11
N HIS A 138 -11.77 -11.89 21.08
CA HIS A 138 -12.06 -13.32 21.06
C HIS A 138 -10.79 -14.09 20.67
N GLU A 139 -10.33 -14.95 21.58
CA GLU A 139 -9.28 -15.92 21.24
C GLU A 139 -9.68 -16.67 19.97
N PRO A 140 -8.72 -16.92 19.04
CA PRO A 140 -9.02 -17.67 17.84
C PRO A 140 -9.52 -19.06 18.24
N VAL A 141 -10.79 -19.34 17.99
CA VAL A 141 -11.37 -20.66 18.18
C VAL A 141 -10.80 -21.58 17.11
N PHE A 142 -9.87 -22.43 17.50
CA PHE A 142 -9.34 -23.46 16.62
C PHE A 142 -10.46 -24.48 16.33
N MET A 143 -11.14 -24.31 15.21
CA MET A 143 -12.14 -25.23 14.70
C MET A 143 -11.44 -26.38 13.94
N GLY A 144 -10.92 -27.36 14.66
CA GLY A 144 -10.44 -28.60 14.05
C GLY A 144 -9.16 -29.15 14.67
N LYS A 145 -9.13 -30.47 14.86
CA LYS A 145 -7.89 -31.21 15.17
C LYS A 145 -6.96 -31.14 13.97
N LEU A 146 -5.73 -30.66 14.17
CA LEU A 146 -4.67 -30.85 13.18
C LEU A 146 -4.53 -32.33 12.85
N PRO A 147 -4.49 -32.72 11.56
CA PRO A 147 -4.20 -34.11 11.20
C PRO A 147 -2.81 -34.46 11.70
N SER A 148 -2.69 -35.54 12.45
CA SER A 148 -1.39 -36.08 12.87
C SER A 148 -0.59 -36.48 11.65
N LEU A 149 0.50 -35.77 11.39
CA LEU A 149 1.51 -36.18 10.43
C LEU A 149 2.09 -37.53 10.91
N LYS A 150 1.86 -38.58 10.11
CA LYS A 150 2.56 -39.88 10.21
C LYS A 150 3.84 -39.82 9.40
#